data_5f98007403f0b89637906a8bde00e3e8
#
_entry.id   5f98007403f0b89637906a8bde00e3e8
#
_cell.length_a   1.000
_cell.length_b   1.000
_cell.length_c   1.000
_cell.angle_alpha   90.00
_cell.angle_beta   90.00
_cell.angle_gamma   90.00
#
_symmetry.space_group_name_H-M   'P 1'
#
loop_
_entity.id
_entity.type
_entity.pdbx_description
1 polymer ?
#
loop_
_entity_poly.entity_id
_entity_poly.type
_entity_poly.pdbx_seq_one_letter_code
_entity_poly.pdbx_strand_id
1 'polypeptide(L)'
;VFNGSMNDLQAFALGNRLAGADAFGTSAALSSTFSPGVPVAYVASGYNYADALAGGPAAGKQRGPVLLVQPYGVPDVIATELKRLRPARIVVLGGPTAISDGTVAALGAYTSGGVSRLAGSDRFETSVAVSKSAFGANPSVAYIATGMNFPDALTGASVAAGSAHSGPLLLVTSVSIPPSVAGELQRLRPGKIVVLGGTDAINTSVEAALKSYTSGSVTRISGDDRYITSAKVSQANFAPGVGAAYIAVGTNFPDALSGAPVAGIANGPVLLTQSTAIPQSIAAELTRLKPKKIVILGGSAAVSASVAAALNGYVVK
;
A
#
# COMPACT_ATOMS: atom_id res chain seq x y z
N VAL A 1 -28.18 -1.51 2.60
CA VAL A 1 -27.97 -1.04 1.22
C VAL A 1 -27.13 0.21 1.30
N PHE A 2 -25.81 0.10 1.02
CA PHE A 2 -24.90 1.25 1.04
C PHE A 2 -24.90 1.87 -0.35
N ASN A 3 -25.27 3.14 -0.43
CA ASN A 3 -25.16 3.93 -1.65
C ASN A 3 -23.79 4.64 -1.63
N GLY A 4 -22.85 4.10 -2.40
CA GLY A 4 -21.42 4.37 -2.31
C GLY A 4 -21.00 5.76 -2.81
N SER A 5 -21.20 6.79 -2.01
CA SER A 5 -20.45 8.03 -2.13
C SER A 5 -19.39 8.11 -1.02
N MET A 6 -18.31 8.86 -1.22
CA MET A 6 -17.30 9.14 -0.17
C MET A 6 -17.92 9.77 1.08
N ASN A 7 -19.17 10.25 1.02
CA ASN A 7 -19.92 10.80 2.13
C ASN A 7 -20.54 9.70 3.02
N ASP A 8 -20.74 8.47 2.53
CA ASP A 8 -21.27 7.36 3.32
C ASP A 8 -20.26 6.79 4.33
N LEU A 9 -18.98 7.16 4.20
CA LEU A 9 -17.96 6.91 5.23
C LEU A 9 -18.28 7.66 6.56
N GLN A 10 -19.16 8.65 6.55
CA GLN A 10 -19.61 9.34 7.78
C GLN A 10 -20.60 8.51 8.63
N ALA A 11 -21.28 7.53 8.06
CA ALA A 11 -22.25 6.70 8.78
C ALA A 11 -21.63 5.59 9.65
N PHE A 12 -20.31 5.33 9.53
CA PHE A 12 -19.59 4.39 10.40
C PHE A 12 -19.05 5.07 11.69
N ALA A 13 -19.89 5.86 12.35
CA ALA A 13 -19.51 6.62 13.55
C ALA A 13 -19.31 5.80 14.83
N LEU A 14 -19.37 4.46 14.79
CA LEU A 14 -19.18 3.58 15.96
C LEU A 14 -18.23 2.41 15.73
N GLY A 15 -17.44 2.41 14.65
CA GLY A 15 -16.47 1.36 14.39
C GLY A 15 -15.59 1.72 13.20
N ASN A 16 -14.64 2.59 13.38
CA ASN A 16 -13.66 2.98 12.36
C ASN A 16 -12.70 1.82 12.00
N ARG A 17 -13.22 0.62 11.92
CA ARG A 17 -12.45 -0.58 11.62
C ARG A 17 -12.92 -1.22 10.31
N LEU A 18 -11.98 -1.42 9.39
CA LEU A 18 -12.17 -2.22 8.18
C LEU A 18 -11.45 -3.55 8.38
N ALA A 19 -12.22 -4.61 8.59
CA ALA A 19 -11.70 -5.94 8.91
C ALA A 19 -12.63 -7.02 8.40
N GLY A 20 -12.05 -8.19 8.13
CA GLY A 20 -12.75 -9.46 7.95
C GLY A 20 -12.26 -10.49 8.96
N ALA A 21 -12.68 -11.75 8.78
CA ALA A 21 -12.25 -12.86 9.62
C ALA A 21 -10.75 -13.17 9.47
N ASP A 22 -10.20 -12.84 8.31
CA ASP A 22 -8.80 -13.06 7.93
C ASP A 22 -8.31 -11.94 7.00
N ALA A 23 -7.11 -12.09 6.46
CA ALA A 23 -6.52 -11.14 5.51
C ALA A 23 -7.35 -10.98 4.23
N PHE A 24 -7.95 -12.05 3.75
CA PHE A 24 -8.80 -12.02 2.56
C PHE A 24 -10.07 -11.21 2.83
N GLY A 25 -10.75 -11.52 3.94
CA GLY A 25 -11.92 -10.77 4.39
C GLY A 25 -11.60 -9.29 4.65
N THR A 26 -10.44 -8.98 5.22
CA THR A 26 -10.00 -7.59 5.42
C THR A 26 -9.78 -6.88 4.08
N SER A 27 -9.16 -7.55 3.09
CA SER A 27 -8.97 -6.95 1.76
C SER A 27 -10.31 -6.71 1.05
N ALA A 28 -11.28 -7.60 1.21
CA ALA A 28 -12.65 -7.41 0.71
C ALA A 28 -13.35 -6.24 1.40
N ALA A 29 -13.24 -6.11 2.73
CA ALA A 29 -13.80 -5.00 3.49
C ALA A 29 -13.19 -3.65 3.07
N LEU A 30 -11.88 -3.61 2.78
CA LEU A 30 -11.21 -2.43 2.23
C LEU A 30 -11.69 -2.11 0.82
N SER A 31 -11.85 -3.14 -0.03
CA SER A 31 -12.37 -2.98 -1.38
C SER A 31 -13.83 -2.50 -1.39
N SER A 32 -14.63 -2.83 -0.37
CA SER A 32 -16.02 -2.37 -0.27
C SER A 32 -16.17 -0.85 -0.17
N THR A 33 -15.09 -0.12 0.12
CA THR A 33 -15.07 1.36 0.07
C THR A 33 -15.06 1.91 -1.35
N PHE A 34 -14.81 1.07 -2.35
CA PHE A 34 -14.90 1.44 -3.77
C PHE A 34 -16.29 1.16 -4.33
N SER A 35 -16.81 2.08 -5.14
CA SER A 35 -18.05 1.87 -5.88
C SER A 35 -17.87 0.77 -6.94
N PRO A 36 -18.92 0.02 -7.29
CA PRO A 36 -18.88 -0.90 -8.43
C PRO A 36 -18.49 -0.21 -9.74
N GLY A 37 -17.86 -0.95 -10.65
CA GLY A 37 -17.42 -0.44 -11.94
C GLY A 37 -16.04 0.23 -11.91
N VAL A 38 -15.16 -0.16 -10.95
CA VAL A 38 -13.77 0.36 -10.94
C VAL A 38 -13.04 0.01 -12.24
N PRO A 39 -12.13 0.89 -12.71
CA PRO A 39 -11.38 0.65 -13.95
C PRO A 39 -10.45 -0.56 -13.84
N VAL A 40 -10.00 -0.91 -12.61
CA VAL A 40 -9.09 -2.02 -12.37
C VAL A 40 -9.24 -2.53 -10.94
N ALA A 41 -9.08 -3.86 -10.75
CA ALA A 41 -8.76 -4.45 -9.46
C ALA A 41 -7.38 -5.11 -9.54
N TYR A 42 -6.51 -4.81 -8.59
CA TYR A 42 -5.24 -5.50 -8.42
C TYR A 42 -5.44 -6.70 -7.51
N VAL A 43 -4.83 -7.82 -7.86
CA VAL A 43 -4.92 -9.06 -7.09
C VAL A 43 -3.51 -9.53 -6.73
N ALA A 44 -3.29 -9.78 -5.45
CA ALA A 44 -2.00 -10.20 -4.91
C ALA A 44 -2.14 -11.44 -4.02
N SER A 45 -1.04 -12.15 -3.76
CA SER A 45 -1.03 -13.25 -2.81
C SER A 45 -1.20 -12.73 -1.38
N GLY A 46 -2.11 -13.34 -0.60
CA GLY A 46 -2.26 -13.07 0.83
C GLY A 46 -1.17 -13.67 1.72
N TYR A 47 -0.29 -14.50 1.14
CA TYR A 47 0.78 -15.19 1.87
C TYR A 47 2.18 -14.63 1.61
N ASN A 48 2.34 -13.79 0.58
CA ASN A 48 3.64 -13.21 0.22
C ASN A 48 3.48 -11.73 -0.14
N TYR A 49 4.21 -10.88 0.57
CA TYR A 49 4.18 -9.44 0.36
C TYR A 49 5.04 -8.97 -0.83
N ALA A 50 6.06 -9.74 -1.18
CA ALA A 50 7.17 -9.26 -1.96
C ALA A 50 6.77 -8.70 -3.34
N ASP A 51 5.90 -9.41 -4.05
CA ASP A 51 5.40 -9.00 -5.37
C ASP A 51 4.30 -7.91 -5.28
N ALA A 52 3.66 -7.80 -4.12
CA ALA A 52 2.51 -6.94 -3.93
C ALA A 52 2.88 -5.52 -3.46
N LEU A 53 4.09 -5.33 -2.87
CA LEU A 53 4.50 -4.04 -2.30
C LEU A 53 4.41 -2.88 -3.29
N ALA A 54 4.83 -3.09 -4.54
CA ALA A 54 4.76 -2.08 -5.59
C ALA A 54 3.33 -1.85 -6.14
N GLY A 55 2.39 -2.75 -5.79
CA GLY A 55 1.01 -2.71 -6.29
C GLY A 55 0.18 -1.57 -5.71
N GLY A 56 0.41 -1.20 -4.45
CA GLY A 56 -0.34 -0.13 -3.79
C GLY A 56 -0.31 1.21 -4.54
N PRO A 57 0.86 1.74 -4.90
CA PRO A 57 0.98 2.95 -5.71
C PRO A 57 0.28 2.87 -7.06
N ALA A 58 0.43 1.74 -7.77
CA ALA A 58 -0.22 1.54 -9.06
C ALA A 58 -1.75 1.48 -8.94
N ALA A 59 -2.24 0.76 -7.91
CA ALA A 59 -3.67 0.66 -7.61
C ALA A 59 -4.26 2.04 -7.25
N GLY A 60 -3.59 2.79 -6.38
CA GLY A 60 -4.03 4.14 -6.00
C GLY A 60 -4.09 5.09 -7.20
N LYS A 61 -3.04 5.11 -8.03
CA LYS A 61 -3.00 5.92 -9.25
C LYS A 61 -4.12 5.58 -10.23
N GLN A 62 -4.47 4.30 -10.34
CA GLN A 62 -5.53 3.83 -11.24
C GLN A 62 -6.90 3.72 -10.54
N ARG A 63 -7.01 4.20 -9.29
CA ARG A 63 -8.24 4.25 -8.49
C ARG A 63 -8.91 2.90 -8.33
N GLY A 64 -8.13 1.87 -8.08
CA GLY A 64 -8.60 0.51 -7.83
C GLY A 64 -8.11 -0.07 -6.52
N PRO A 65 -8.81 -1.08 -5.98
CA PRO A 65 -8.38 -1.78 -4.77
C PRO A 65 -7.25 -2.77 -5.04
N VAL A 66 -6.61 -3.21 -3.94
CA VAL A 66 -5.79 -4.43 -3.91
C VAL A 66 -6.56 -5.49 -3.12
N LEU A 67 -6.90 -6.58 -3.79
CA LEU A 67 -7.55 -7.77 -3.22
C LEU A 67 -6.54 -8.88 -3.03
N LEU A 68 -6.69 -9.65 -1.97
CA LEU A 68 -5.79 -10.76 -1.67
C LEU A 68 -6.44 -12.10 -2.03
N VAL A 69 -5.66 -13.01 -2.62
CA VAL A 69 -6.10 -14.37 -2.97
C VAL A 69 -5.12 -15.41 -2.45
N GLN A 70 -5.57 -16.67 -2.44
CA GLN A 70 -4.71 -17.83 -2.22
C GLN A 70 -3.93 -18.18 -3.49
N PRO A 71 -2.77 -18.85 -3.38
CA PRO A 71 -2.02 -19.28 -4.56
C PRO A 71 -2.82 -20.16 -5.52
N TYR A 72 -3.68 -21.03 -4.99
CA TYR A 72 -4.42 -22.03 -5.76
C TYR A 72 -5.94 -21.84 -5.71
N GLY A 73 -6.43 -20.61 -5.49
CA GLY A 73 -7.87 -20.36 -5.47
C GLY A 73 -8.25 -18.92 -5.14
N VAL A 74 -9.48 -18.60 -5.48
CA VAL A 74 -10.12 -17.33 -5.13
C VAL A 74 -11.04 -17.61 -3.94
N PRO A 75 -10.75 -17.08 -2.73
CA PRO A 75 -11.62 -17.25 -1.57
C PRO A 75 -13.05 -16.74 -1.85
N ASP A 76 -14.08 -17.38 -1.27
CA ASP A 76 -15.48 -17.02 -1.52
C ASP A 76 -15.79 -15.55 -1.19
N VAL A 77 -15.17 -15.01 -0.13
CA VAL A 77 -15.32 -13.60 0.23
C VAL A 77 -14.78 -12.67 -0.86
N ILE A 78 -13.68 -13.05 -1.53
CA ILE A 78 -13.10 -12.29 -2.64
C ILE A 78 -13.93 -12.49 -3.91
N ALA A 79 -14.41 -13.70 -4.18
CA ALA A 79 -15.32 -13.97 -5.29
C ALA A 79 -16.61 -13.13 -5.19
N THR A 80 -17.17 -13.04 -3.99
CA THR A 80 -18.34 -12.20 -3.69
C THR A 80 -18.03 -10.72 -3.91
N GLU A 81 -16.89 -10.25 -3.41
CA GLU A 81 -16.48 -8.85 -3.57
C GLU A 81 -16.19 -8.50 -5.04
N LEU A 82 -15.53 -9.37 -5.80
CA LEU A 82 -15.27 -9.15 -7.22
C LEU A 82 -16.58 -9.08 -8.04
N LYS A 83 -17.59 -9.92 -7.70
CA LYS A 83 -18.93 -9.85 -8.31
C LYS A 83 -19.62 -8.52 -8.01
N ARG A 84 -19.50 -8.00 -6.77
CA ARG A 84 -20.00 -6.67 -6.39
C ARG A 84 -19.26 -5.55 -7.13
N LEU A 85 -17.92 -5.63 -7.10
CA LEU A 85 -17.01 -4.58 -7.59
C LEU A 85 -17.08 -4.42 -9.12
N ARG A 86 -17.25 -5.53 -9.86
CA ARG A 86 -17.31 -5.57 -11.34
C ARG A 86 -16.19 -4.76 -11.99
N PRO A 87 -14.91 -5.10 -11.73
CA PRO A 87 -13.79 -4.35 -12.28
C PRO A 87 -13.76 -4.48 -13.80
N ALA A 88 -13.44 -3.37 -14.51
CA ALA A 88 -13.29 -3.42 -15.96
C ALA A 88 -12.17 -4.35 -16.39
N ARG A 89 -11.10 -4.47 -15.61
CA ARG A 89 -10.00 -5.44 -15.78
C ARG A 89 -9.41 -5.85 -14.45
N ILE A 90 -8.72 -7.00 -14.43
CA ILE A 90 -7.97 -7.48 -13.27
C ILE A 90 -6.48 -7.55 -13.60
N VAL A 91 -5.64 -7.09 -12.67
CA VAL A 91 -4.18 -7.16 -12.76
C VAL A 91 -3.66 -8.01 -11.62
N VAL A 92 -3.03 -9.14 -11.94
CA VAL A 92 -2.43 -10.05 -10.97
C VAL A 92 -0.97 -9.69 -10.76
N LEU A 93 -0.57 -9.56 -9.51
CA LEU A 93 0.79 -9.23 -9.09
C LEU A 93 1.54 -10.49 -8.67
N GLY A 94 2.68 -10.72 -9.29
CA GLY A 94 3.55 -11.86 -9.00
C GLY A 94 3.38 -13.05 -9.95
N GLY A 95 4.40 -13.92 -9.93
CA GLY A 95 4.54 -15.09 -10.80
C GLY A 95 3.61 -16.25 -10.45
N PRO A 96 3.68 -17.36 -11.23
CA PRO A 96 2.83 -18.54 -11.03
C PRO A 96 3.01 -19.23 -9.68
N THR A 97 4.16 -19.07 -9.04
CA THR A 97 4.43 -19.57 -7.67
C THR A 97 3.70 -18.78 -6.59
N ALA A 98 3.45 -17.50 -6.82
CA ALA A 98 2.68 -16.65 -5.91
C ALA A 98 1.16 -16.84 -6.12
N ILE A 99 0.72 -16.88 -7.38
CA ILE A 99 -0.69 -17.09 -7.79
C ILE A 99 -0.68 -17.96 -9.04
N SER A 100 -1.23 -19.18 -8.96
CA SER A 100 -1.23 -20.16 -10.05
C SER A 100 -1.98 -19.65 -11.29
N ASP A 101 -1.64 -20.20 -12.44
CA ASP A 101 -2.34 -19.89 -13.70
C ASP A 101 -3.81 -20.32 -13.65
N GLY A 102 -4.13 -21.39 -12.90
CA GLY A 102 -5.52 -21.80 -12.65
C GLY A 102 -6.30 -20.74 -11.88
N THR A 103 -5.69 -20.12 -10.86
CA THR A 103 -6.32 -19.01 -10.13
C THR A 103 -6.49 -17.79 -11.03
N VAL A 104 -5.50 -17.47 -11.88
CA VAL A 104 -5.60 -16.37 -12.85
C VAL A 104 -6.73 -16.61 -13.85
N ALA A 105 -6.86 -17.84 -14.36
CA ALA A 105 -7.96 -18.20 -15.26
C ALA A 105 -9.34 -18.04 -14.57
N ALA A 106 -9.45 -18.48 -13.30
CA ALA A 106 -10.68 -18.33 -12.52
C ALA A 106 -11.08 -16.86 -12.30
N LEU A 107 -10.11 -15.95 -12.16
CA LEU A 107 -10.37 -14.51 -12.03
C LEU A 107 -11.02 -13.92 -13.28
N GLY A 108 -10.87 -14.56 -14.45
CA GLY A 108 -11.51 -14.13 -15.70
C GLY A 108 -13.04 -14.08 -15.63
N ALA A 109 -13.67 -14.87 -14.75
CA ALA A 109 -15.11 -14.87 -14.55
C ALA A 109 -15.66 -13.58 -13.91
N TYR A 110 -14.80 -12.70 -13.40
CA TYR A 110 -15.20 -11.51 -12.63
C TYR A 110 -14.94 -10.18 -13.36
N THR A 111 -14.47 -10.22 -14.60
CA THR A 111 -14.17 -9.04 -15.40
C THR A 111 -14.49 -9.25 -16.88
N SER A 112 -14.89 -8.19 -17.58
CA SER A 112 -15.12 -8.23 -19.04
C SER A 112 -13.90 -7.84 -19.86
N GLY A 113 -12.95 -7.09 -19.27
CA GLY A 113 -11.75 -6.61 -19.96
C GLY A 113 -10.51 -7.47 -19.81
N GLY A 114 -10.69 -8.69 -19.25
CA GLY A 114 -9.62 -9.68 -19.13
C GLY A 114 -8.75 -9.53 -17.90
N VAL A 115 -7.89 -10.54 -17.73
CA VAL A 115 -6.92 -10.63 -16.63
C VAL A 115 -5.51 -10.57 -17.21
N SER A 116 -4.69 -9.70 -16.67
CA SER A 116 -3.27 -9.61 -17.02
C SER A 116 -2.40 -9.87 -15.78
N ARG A 117 -1.19 -10.40 -16.00
CA ARG A 117 -0.22 -10.67 -14.95
C ARG A 117 0.95 -9.69 -15.08
N LEU A 118 1.34 -9.09 -13.96
CA LEU A 118 2.58 -8.32 -13.83
C LEU A 118 3.52 -9.11 -12.91
N ALA A 119 4.59 -9.63 -13.47
CA ALA A 119 5.58 -10.45 -12.79
C ALA A 119 6.96 -10.29 -13.44
N GLY A 120 7.98 -10.54 -12.66
CA GLY A 120 9.33 -10.78 -13.11
C GLY A 120 9.85 -12.11 -12.55
N SER A 121 11.12 -12.41 -12.77
CA SER A 121 11.79 -13.58 -12.19
C SER A 121 11.93 -13.46 -10.66
N ASP A 122 11.90 -12.24 -10.14
CA ASP A 122 11.96 -11.90 -8.73
C ASP A 122 11.10 -10.67 -8.38
N ARG A 123 11.08 -10.30 -7.10
CA ARG A 123 10.33 -9.14 -6.58
C ARG A 123 10.80 -7.80 -7.15
N PHE A 124 12.08 -7.70 -7.50
CA PHE A 124 12.66 -6.48 -8.06
C PHE A 124 12.14 -6.27 -9.48
N GLU A 125 12.17 -7.30 -10.32
CA GLU A 125 11.60 -7.28 -11.66
C GLU A 125 10.07 -7.13 -11.64
N THR A 126 9.39 -7.75 -10.66
CA THR A 126 7.94 -7.53 -10.46
C THR A 126 7.66 -6.06 -10.17
N SER A 127 8.46 -5.40 -9.30
CA SER A 127 8.29 -3.97 -9.02
C SER A 127 8.49 -3.10 -10.27
N VAL A 128 9.43 -3.49 -11.14
CA VAL A 128 9.66 -2.84 -12.45
C VAL A 128 8.48 -3.05 -13.39
N ALA A 129 7.94 -4.26 -13.49
CA ALA A 129 6.78 -4.56 -14.32
C ALA A 129 5.56 -3.72 -13.90
N VAL A 130 5.32 -3.60 -12.59
CA VAL A 130 4.26 -2.75 -12.02
C VAL A 130 4.51 -1.27 -12.33
N SER A 131 5.73 -0.79 -12.15
CA SER A 131 6.11 0.58 -12.49
C SER A 131 5.84 0.90 -13.95
N LYS A 132 6.32 0.07 -14.88
CA LYS A 132 6.12 0.24 -16.32
C LYS A 132 4.65 0.28 -16.73
N SER A 133 3.80 -0.51 -16.06
CA SER A 133 2.36 -0.59 -16.38
C SER A 133 1.58 0.65 -15.93
N ALA A 134 2.05 1.35 -14.89
CA ALA A 134 1.29 2.42 -14.24
C ALA A 134 1.95 3.81 -14.37
N PHE A 135 3.27 3.89 -14.59
CA PHE A 135 4.00 5.16 -14.54
C PHE A 135 4.78 5.43 -15.83
N GLY A 136 4.55 6.59 -16.41
CA GLY A 136 5.33 7.13 -17.54
C GLY A 136 6.68 7.67 -17.10
N ALA A 137 7.45 8.20 -18.07
CA ALA A 137 8.70 8.93 -17.80
C ALA A 137 8.40 10.25 -17.04
N ASN A 138 9.43 10.75 -16.35
CA ASN A 138 9.45 12.00 -15.61
C ASN A 138 8.36 12.12 -14.51
N PRO A 139 8.12 11.08 -13.67
CA PRO A 139 7.29 11.26 -12.49
C PRO A 139 7.96 12.28 -11.55
N SER A 140 7.18 13.05 -10.83
CA SER A 140 7.71 14.03 -9.86
C SER A 140 8.57 13.38 -8.77
N VAL A 141 8.27 12.14 -8.43
CA VAL A 141 8.97 11.36 -7.39
C VAL A 141 9.00 9.88 -7.74
N ALA A 142 10.07 9.19 -7.33
CA ALA A 142 10.11 7.72 -7.22
C ALA A 142 10.49 7.35 -5.78
N TYR A 143 9.85 6.30 -5.25
CA TYR A 143 10.12 5.76 -3.93
C TYR A 143 10.96 4.50 -4.06
N ILE A 144 11.97 4.38 -3.20
CA ILE A 144 12.87 3.23 -3.15
C ILE A 144 12.77 2.60 -1.76
N ALA A 145 12.45 1.31 -1.72
CA ALA A 145 12.42 0.54 -0.48
C ALA A 145 13.19 -0.77 -0.62
N THR A 146 13.56 -1.37 0.50
CA THR A 146 14.15 -2.71 0.46
C THR A 146 13.10 -3.74 0.06
N GLY A 147 13.47 -4.65 -0.86
CA GLY A 147 12.65 -5.83 -1.17
C GLY A 147 12.76 -6.95 -0.14
N MET A 148 13.63 -6.81 0.87
CA MET A 148 13.91 -7.87 1.85
C MET A 148 12.99 -7.84 3.06
N ASN A 149 12.30 -6.72 3.29
CA ASN A 149 11.35 -6.52 4.37
C ASN A 149 10.21 -5.58 3.92
N PHE A 150 9.07 -5.56 4.61
CA PHE A 150 7.87 -4.88 4.15
C PHE A 150 7.55 -3.54 4.82
N PRO A 151 7.90 -3.23 6.09
CA PRO A 151 7.29 -2.14 6.84
C PRO A 151 7.47 -0.75 6.22
N ASP A 152 8.70 -0.46 5.78
CA ASP A 152 9.03 0.85 5.20
C ASP A 152 8.33 1.03 3.83
N ALA A 153 8.27 -0.04 3.03
CA ALA A 153 7.57 -0.03 1.75
C ALA A 153 6.06 0.20 1.92
N LEU A 154 5.42 -0.40 2.94
CA LEU A 154 3.97 -0.27 3.17
C LEU A 154 3.56 1.16 3.51
N THR A 155 4.34 1.84 4.36
CA THR A 155 4.05 3.24 4.72
C THR A 155 4.26 4.17 3.54
N GLY A 156 5.33 3.96 2.77
CA GLY A 156 5.58 4.71 1.55
C GLY A 156 4.57 4.44 0.44
N ALA A 157 4.03 3.21 0.37
CA ALA A 157 3.03 2.86 -0.64
C ALA A 157 1.74 3.68 -0.52
N SER A 158 1.29 4.04 0.69
CA SER A 158 0.12 4.90 0.89
C SER A 158 0.36 6.32 0.39
N VAL A 159 1.56 6.87 0.60
CA VAL A 159 1.96 8.19 0.08
C VAL A 159 2.05 8.15 -1.44
N ALA A 160 2.74 7.15 -1.98
CA ALA A 160 2.93 6.97 -3.42
C ALA A 160 1.62 6.67 -4.18
N ALA A 161 0.60 6.14 -3.50
CA ALA A 161 -0.75 5.92 -4.03
C ALA A 161 -1.60 7.21 -4.08
N GLY A 162 -1.22 8.24 -3.32
CA GLY A 162 -1.93 9.52 -3.26
C GLY A 162 -1.66 10.41 -4.46
N SER A 163 -2.64 11.21 -4.86
CA SER A 163 -2.53 12.09 -6.04
C SER A 163 -1.45 13.17 -5.91
N ALA A 164 -1.23 13.70 -4.71
CA ALA A 164 -0.24 14.76 -4.45
C ALA A 164 1.22 14.27 -4.56
N HIS A 165 1.45 13.00 -4.27
CA HIS A 165 2.79 12.40 -4.17
C HIS A 165 2.90 11.12 -5.03
N SER A 166 2.07 11.00 -6.07
CA SER A 166 1.99 9.82 -6.92
C SER A 166 3.33 9.51 -7.58
N GLY A 167 3.83 8.31 -7.35
CA GLY A 167 5.08 7.83 -7.93
C GLY A 167 5.25 6.32 -7.82
N PRO A 168 6.10 5.71 -8.65
CA PRO A 168 6.41 4.29 -8.54
C PRO A 168 7.14 3.98 -7.23
N LEU A 169 6.86 2.80 -6.66
CA LEU A 169 7.66 2.19 -5.61
C LEU A 169 8.51 1.08 -6.25
N LEU A 170 9.82 1.25 -6.24
CA LEU A 170 10.78 0.29 -6.75
C LEU A 170 11.54 -0.36 -5.59
N LEU A 171 11.83 -1.64 -5.74
CA LEU A 171 12.51 -2.43 -4.71
C LEU A 171 13.99 -2.58 -5.04
N VAL A 172 14.83 -2.48 -4.01
CA VAL A 172 16.28 -2.71 -4.12
C VAL A 172 16.76 -3.70 -3.05
N THR A 173 17.98 -4.21 -3.19
CA THR A 173 18.62 -4.92 -2.08
C THR A 173 19.23 -3.93 -1.08
N SER A 174 19.69 -4.41 0.06
CA SER A 174 20.37 -3.54 1.03
C SER A 174 21.68 -2.96 0.51
N VAL A 175 22.33 -3.64 -0.44
CA VAL A 175 23.70 -3.33 -0.88
C VAL A 175 23.83 -2.97 -2.38
N SER A 176 22.76 -3.12 -3.16
CA SER A 176 22.83 -2.89 -4.62
C SER A 176 21.47 -2.47 -5.22
N ILE A 177 21.54 -1.79 -6.36
CA ILE A 177 20.39 -1.53 -7.24
C ILE A 177 20.41 -2.66 -8.30
N PRO A 178 19.40 -3.56 -8.31
CA PRO A 178 19.32 -4.59 -9.35
C PRO A 178 19.33 -4.00 -10.76
N PRO A 179 19.95 -4.67 -11.77
CA PRO A 179 20.05 -4.13 -13.13
C PRO A 179 18.70 -3.76 -13.77
N SER A 180 17.65 -4.54 -13.50
CA SER A 180 16.29 -4.25 -13.96
C SER A 180 15.75 -2.94 -13.38
N VAL A 181 15.99 -2.70 -12.09
CA VAL A 181 15.59 -1.47 -11.40
C VAL A 181 16.39 -0.27 -11.87
N ALA A 182 17.71 -0.45 -12.11
CA ALA A 182 18.56 0.58 -12.69
C ALA A 182 18.05 1.02 -14.07
N GLY A 183 17.71 0.06 -14.94
CA GLY A 183 17.10 0.34 -16.24
C GLY A 183 15.76 1.06 -16.15
N GLU A 184 14.93 0.71 -15.18
CA GLU A 184 13.66 1.39 -14.95
C GLU A 184 13.84 2.81 -14.42
N LEU A 185 14.80 3.03 -13.52
CA LEU A 185 15.12 4.38 -13.04
C LEU A 185 15.65 5.28 -14.18
N GLN A 186 16.45 4.71 -15.10
CA GLN A 186 16.91 5.42 -16.31
C GLN A 186 15.73 5.79 -17.24
N ARG A 187 14.74 4.91 -17.38
CA ARG A 187 13.51 5.18 -18.15
C ARG A 187 12.66 6.26 -17.49
N LEU A 188 12.51 6.16 -16.17
CA LEU A 188 11.66 7.06 -15.39
C LEU A 188 12.22 8.47 -15.28
N ARG A 189 13.52 8.63 -15.01
CA ARG A 189 14.18 9.93 -14.73
C ARG A 189 13.32 10.77 -13.76
N PRO A 190 13.04 10.28 -12.53
CA PRO A 190 12.15 10.98 -11.62
C PRO A 190 12.71 12.34 -11.21
N GLY A 191 11.83 13.30 -10.93
CA GLY A 191 12.22 14.64 -10.45
C GLY A 191 12.93 14.61 -9.10
N LYS A 192 12.61 13.63 -8.25
CA LYS A 192 13.32 13.33 -7.00
C LYS A 192 13.19 11.86 -6.66
N ILE A 193 14.07 11.36 -5.79
CA ILE A 193 14.02 10.00 -5.25
C ILE A 193 13.90 10.08 -3.72
N VAL A 194 12.98 9.30 -3.16
CA VAL A 194 12.81 9.14 -1.71
C VAL A 194 13.17 7.71 -1.33
N VAL A 195 14.20 7.55 -0.50
CA VAL A 195 14.63 6.28 0.08
C VAL A 195 13.87 6.07 1.39
N LEU A 196 13.18 4.94 1.51
CA LEU A 196 12.38 4.56 2.68
C LEU A 196 13.14 3.53 3.50
N GLY A 197 13.34 3.83 4.78
CA GLY A 197 14.05 2.97 5.72
C GLY A 197 15.50 3.36 5.98
N GLY A 198 16.04 2.79 7.07
CA GLY A 198 17.38 3.06 7.58
C GLY A 198 18.52 2.51 6.73
N THR A 199 19.74 2.78 7.18
CA THR A 199 20.97 2.34 6.48
C THR A 199 21.16 0.83 6.48
N ASP A 200 20.57 0.11 7.43
CA ASP A 200 20.56 -1.35 7.47
C ASP A 200 19.62 -1.94 6.39
N ALA A 201 18.53 -1.25 6.10
CA ALA A 201 17.58 -1.64 5.04
C ALA A 201 18.14 -1.33 3.65
N ILE A 202 18.73 -0.16 3.47
CA ILE A 202 19.36 0.32 2.22
C ILE A 202 20.60 1.13 2.61
N ASN A 203 21.78 0.61 2.33
CA ASN A 203 23.02 1.25 2.74
C ASN A 203 23.27 2.59 2.02
N THR A 204 24.23 3.36 2.52
CA THR A 204 24.55 4.69 2.00
C THR A 204 25.16 4.66 0.60
N SER A 205 25.81 3.55 0.20
CA SER A 205 26.37 3.42 -1.16
C SER A 205 25.26 3.28 -2.21
N VAL A 206 24.17 2.57 -1.89
CA VAL A 206 22.98 2.50 -2.75
C VAL A 206 22.32 3.87 -2.85
N GLU A 207 22.15 4.57 -1.74
CA GLU A 207 21.60 5.94 -1.74
C GLU A 207 22.43 6.90 -2.57
N ALA A 208 23.76 6.82 -2.47
CA ALA A 208 24.66 7.62 -3.28
C ALA A 208 24.55 7.28 -4.77
N ALA A 209 24.45 6.00 -5.14
CA ALA A 209 24.29 5.56 -6.52
C ALA A 209 22.95 6.03 -7.14
N LEU A 210 21.88 6.17 -6.34
CA LEU A 210 20.58 6.66 -6.81
C LEU A 210 20.65 8.10 -7.35
N LYS A 211 21.65 8.90 -6.97
CA LYS A 211 21.81 10.28 -7.45
C LYS A 211 22.02 10.35 -8.98
N SER A 212 22.53 9.30 -9.61
CA SER A 212 22.74 9.25 -11.06
C SER A 212 21.43 9.10 -11.87
N TYR A 213 20.30 8.80 -11.22
CA TYR A 213 19.01 8.54 -11.86
C TYR A 213 18.01 9.69 -11.76
N THR A 214 18.37 10.78 -11.08
CA THR A 214 17.51 11.96 -10.94
C THR A 214 18.32 13.24 -11.09
N SER A 215 17.72 14.28 -11.67
CA SER A 215 18.29 15.63 -11.67
C SER A 215 18.01 16.40 -10.39
N GLY A 216 17.10 15.90 -9.54
CA GLY A 216 16.73 16.52 -8.29
C GLY A 216 17.43 15.88 -7.08
N SER A 217 16.77 15.93 -5.94
CA SER A 217 17.33 15.40 -4.70
C SER A 217 17.08 13.91 -4.52
N VAL A 218 18.01 13.25 -3.84
CA VAL A 218 17.80 11.95 -3.19
C VAL A 218 17.71 12.22 -1.70
N THR A 219 16.60 11.87 -1.07
CA THR A 219 16.34 12.08 0.34
C THR A 219 15.95 10.77 1.01
N ARG A 220 16.37 10.58 2.26
CA ARG A 220 15.99 9.41 3.06
C ARG A 220 14.97 9.78 4.10
N ILE A 221 13.96 8.92 4.27
CA ILE A 221 13.01 8.98 5.40
C ILE A 221 13.14 7.68 6.18
N SER A 222 13.63 7.78 7.41
CA SER A 222 13.87 6.61 8.28
C SER A 222 13.78 6.98 9.75
N GLY A 223 13.47 6.00 10.57
CA GLY A 223 13.57 6.01 12.01
C GLY A 223 14.34 4.78 12.51
N ASP A 224 14.55 4.70 13.81
CA ASP A 224 15.25 3.57 14.45
C ASP A 224 14.40 2.30 14.42
N ASP A 225 13.09 2.45 14.23
CA ASP A 225 12.16 1.36 14.04
C ASP A 225 11.10 1.71 12.99
N ARG A 226 10.27 0.71 12.62
CA ARG A 226 9.18 0.85 11.64
C ARG A 226 8.11 1.85 12.04
N TYR A 227 7.89 2.04 13.34
CA TYR A 227 6.89 2.97 13.87
C TYR A 227 7.38 4.40 13.73
N ILE A 228 8.64 4.65 14.06
CA ILE A 228 9.28 5.96 13.86
C ILE A 228 9.37 6.26 12.36
N THR A 229 9.74 5.27 11.53
CA THR A 229 9.75 5.45 10.06
C THR A 229 8.36 5.84 9.55
N SER A 230 7.29 5.15 9.98
CA SER A 230 5.93 5.44 9.52
C SER A 230 5.47 6.85 9.96
N ALA A 231 5.81 7.26 11.19
CA ALA A 231 5.54 8.61 11.67
C ALA A 231 6.28 9.67 10.83
N LYS A 232 7.57 9.48 10.54
CA LYS A 232 8.36 10.40 9.72
C LYS A 232 7.90 10.47 8.27
N VAL A 233 7.46 9.34 7.68
CA VAL A 233 6.85 9.33 6.35
C VAL A 233 5.57 10.17 6.36
N SER A 234 4.75 10.06 7.40
CA SER A 234 3.57 10.89 7.58
C SER A 234 3.93 12.37 7.73
N GLN A 235 4.88 12.70 8.59
CA GLN A 235 5.32 14.08 8.83
C GLN A 235 5.83 14.80 7.57
N ALA A 236 6.53 14.04 6.73
CA ALA A 236 7.10 14.58 5.49
C ALA A 236 6.05 14.85 4.39
N ASN A 237 4.87 14.24 4.47
CA ASN A 237 3.91 14.24 3.37
C ASN A 237 2.51 14.75 3.73
N PHE A 238 2.15 14.85 5.01
CA PHE A 238 0.80 15.24 5.43
C PHE A 238 0.84 16.40 6.43
N ALA A 239 0.11 17.46 6.12
CA ALA A 239 -0.14 18.57 7.04
C ALA A 239 -1.17 18.17 8.12
N PRO A 240 -1.22 18.88 9.26
CA PRO A 240 -2.30 18.73 10.23
C PRO A 240 -3.69 18.94 9.62
N GLY A 241 -4.71 18.27 10.19
CA GLY A 241 -6.09 18.38 9.73
C GLY A 241 -6.47 17.40 8.62
N VAL A 242 -5.74 16.29 8.47
CA VAL A 242 -6.10 15.24 7.48
C VAL A 242 -7.51 14.71 7.70
N GLY A 243 -8.20 14.38 6.61
CA GLY A 243 -9.55 13.82 6.66
C GLY A 243 -9.60 12.48 7.39
N ALA A 244 -8.60 11.62 7.18
CA ALA A 244 -8.48 10.34 7.88
C ALA A 244 -7.00 9.95 8.05
N ALA A 245 -6.69 9.26 9.16
CA ALA A 245 -5.44 8.52 9.36
C ALA A 245 -5.78 7.02 9.43
N TYR A 246 -4.99 6.20 8.78
CA TYR A 246 -5.20 4.75 8.71
C TYR A 246 -4.17 4.05 9.60
N ILE A 247 -4.63 3.13 10.44
CA ILE A 247 -3.79 2.44 11.43
C ILE A 247 -3.73 0.96 11.09
N ALA A 248 -2.54 0.44 10.90
CA ALA A 248 -2.28 -0.99 10.66
C ALA A 248 -1.27 -1.53 11.67
N VAL A 249 -1.32 -2.84 11.95
CA VAL A 249 -0.28 -3.48 12.76
C VAL A 249 1.05 -3.51 11.99
N GLY A 250 2.14 -3.15 12.66
CA GLY A 250 3.47 -3.09 12.04
C GLY A 250 4.18 -4.45 11.91
N THR A 251 3.64 -5.51 12.51
CA THR A 251 4.25 -6.84 12.53
C THR A 251 3.75 -7.78 11.43
N ASN A 252 2.69 -7.38 10.70
CA ASN A 252 2.12 -8.15 9.60
C ASN A 252 1.79 -7.22 8.42
N PHE A 253 1.74 -7.76 7.19
CA PHE A 253 1.66 -6.94 5.98
C PHE A 253 0.27 -6.84 5.32
N PRO A 254 -0.65 -7.82 5.41
CA PRO A 254 -1.80 -7.90 4.50
C PRO A 254 -2.75 -6.69 4.60
N ASP A 255 -3.02 -6.25 5.83
CA ASP A 255 -3.97 -5.18 6.10
C ASP A 255 -3.45 -3.83 5.59
N ALA A 256 -2.16 -3.53 5.86
CA ALA A 256 -1.51 -2.31 5.36
C ALA A 256 -1.35 -2.33 3.83
N LEU A 257 -1.07 -3.50 3.25
CA LEU A 257 -0.91 -3.67 1.81
C LEU A 257 -2.21 -3.33 1.05
N SER A 258 -3.32 -3.93 1.47
CA SER A 258 -4.64 -3.66 0.89
C SER A 258 -5.16 -2.26 1.25
N GLY A 259 -4.73 -1.72 2.39
CA GLY A 259 -5.08 -0.39 2.87
C GLY A 259 -4.35 0.76 2.16
N ALA A 260 -3.16 0.51 1.60
CA ALA A 260 -2.35 1.56 0.99
C ALA A 260 -3.08 2.34 -0.12
N PRO A 261 -3.73 1.73 -1.12
CA PRO A 261 -4.48 2.46 -2.13
C PRO A 261 -5.69 3.20 -1.55
N VAL A 262 -6.39 2.62 -0.57
CA VAL A 262 -7.53 3.27 0.10
C VAL A 262 -7.07 4.55 0.81
N ALA A 263 -6.01 4.45 1.61
CA ALA A 263 -5.43 5.58 2.32
C ALA A 263 -4.91 6.65 1.38
N GLY A 264 -4.16 6.25 0.33
CA GLY A 264 -3.60 7.18 -0.64
C GLY A 264 -4.67 7.94 -1.43
N ILE A 265 -5.72 7.25 -1.91
CA ILE A 265 -6.84 7.90 -2.61
C ILE A 265 -7.58 8.88 -1.69
N ALA A 266 -7.71 8.56 -0.41
CA ALA A 266 -8.31 9.43 0.60
C ALA A 266 -7.36 10.53 1.11
N ASN A 267 -6.14 10.62 0.57
CA ASN A 267 -5.08 11.55 0.98
C ASN A 267 -4.79 11.48 2.48
N GLY A 268 -4.65 10.26 2.99
CA GLY A 268 -4.35 9.98 4.40
C GLY A 268 -3.14 9.08 4.59
N PRO A 269 -2.38 9.23 5.70
CA PRO A 269 -1.25 8.36 6.01
C PRO A 269 -1.70 6.97 6.45
N VAL A 270 -0.86 5.96 6.19
CA VAL A 270 -0.88 4.70 6.93
C VAL A 270 0.17 4.79 8.03
N LEU A 271 -0.26 4.69 9.29
CA LEU A 271 0.59 4.66 10.47
C LEU A 271 0.62 3.25 11.05
N LEU A 272 1.81 2.79 11.41
CA LEU A 272 1.99 1.45 11.96
C LEU A 272 1.89 1.48 13.49
N THR A 273 1.20 0.49 14.06
CA THR A 273 1.08 0.35 15.53
C THR A 273 1.48 -1.05 15.99
N GLN A 274 1.68 -1.22 17.29
CA GLN A 274 1.74 -2.55 17.91
C GLN A 274 0.31 -3.09 18.12
N SER A 275 0.17 -4.41 18.28
CA SER A 275 -1.16 -5.01 18.49
C SER A 275 -1.82 -4.52 19.78
N THR A 276 -1.04 -4.30 20.84
CA THR A 276 -1.51 -4.02 22.19
C THR A 276 -1.13 -2.64 22.74
N ALA A 277 -0.38 -1.84 21.96
CA ALA A 277 0.06 -0.51 22.39
C ALA A 277 0.20 0.45 21.19
N ILE A 278 0.01 1.74 21.45
CA ILE A 278 0.33 2.82 20.50
C ILE A 278 1.76 3.27 20.80
N PRO A 279 2.74 3.08 19.87
CA PRO A 279 4.09 3.58 20.06
C PRO A 279 4.10 5.10 20.27
N GLN A 280 5.03 5.60 21.10
CA GLN A 280 5.11 7.03 21.42
C GLN A 280 5.25 7.91 20.17
N SER A 281 6.00 7.46 19.16
CA SER A 281 6.15 8.14 17.87
C SER A 281 4.83 8.30 17.14
N ILE A 282 3.98 7.28 17.19
CA ILE A 282 2.65 7.28 16.57
C ILE A 282 1.68 8.15 17.36
N ALA A 283 1.71 8.11 18.70
CA ALA A 283 0.92 8.99 19.55
C ALA A 283 1.24 10.46 19.28
N ALA A 284 2.54 10.81 19.21
CA ALA A 284 3.00 12.15 18.87
C ALA A 284 2.56 12.58 17.47
N GLU A 285 2.66 11.69 16.49
CA GLU A 285 2.25 11.98 15.12
C GLU A 285 0.73 12.18 15.00
N LEU A 286 -0.08 11.34 15.65
CA LEU A 286 -1.55 11.51 15.67
C LEU A 286 -1.94 12.84 16.33
N THR A 287 -1.23 13.24 17.41
CA THR A 287 -1.43 14.56 18.07
C THR A 287 -1.10 15.71 17.13
N ARG A 288 -0.03 15.59 16.31
CA ARG A 288 0.33 16.56 15.28
C ARG A 288 -0.67 16.62 14.14
N LEU A 289 -1.03 15.43 13.61
CA LEU A 289 -1.90 15.29 12.44
C LEU A 289 -3.31 15.80 12.68
N LYS A 290 -3.86 15.66 13.88
CA LYS A 290 -5.23 16.05 14.23
C LYS A 290 -6.23 15.49 13.20
N PRO A 291 -6.29 14.16 13.01
CA PRO A 291 -7.15 13.58 12.00
C PRO A 291 -8.62 13.76 12.37
N LYS A 292 -9.47 14.03 11.35
CA LYS A 292 -10.92 14.09 11.55
C LYS A 292 -11.51 12.71 11.75
N LYS A 293 -10.80 11.66 11.31
CA LYS A 293 -11.19 10.26 11.44
C LYS A 293 -9.95 9.39 11.58
N ILE A 294 -10.04 8.31 12.35
CA ILE A 294 -9.06 7.23 12.37
C ILE A 294 -9.75 5.96 11.86
N VAL A 295 -9.13 5.28 10.90
CA VAL A 295 -9.60 4.02 10.33
C VAL A 295 -8.60 2.92 10.68
N ILE A 296 -9.05 1.90 11.39
CA ILE A 296 -8.22 0.75 11.77
C ILE A 296 -8.34 -0.31 10.67
N LEU A 297 -7.18 -0.76 10.18
CA LEU A 297 -7.05 -1.81 9.18
C LEU A 297 -6.75 -3.13 9.89
N GLY A 298 -7.64 -4.10 9.70
CA GLY A 298 -7.50 -5.42 10.30
C GLY A 298 -8.31 -5.63 11.59
N GLY A 299 -8.44 -6.90 11.97
CA GLY A 299 -9.24 -7.37 13.09
C GLY A 299 -8.66 -7.04 14.47
N SER A 300 -9.36 -7.46 15.53
CA SER A 300 -8.96 -7.22 16.93
C SER A 300 -7.69 -7.98 17.33
N ALA A 301 -7.33 -9.05 16.60
CA ALA A 301 -6.05 -9.73 16.75
C ALA A 301 -4.87 -8.90 16.23
N ALA A 302 -5.08 -8.12 15.16
CA ALA A 302 -4.07 -7.21 14.60
C ALA A 302 -3.93 -5.94 15.44
N VAL A 303 -5.04 -5.27 15.75
CA VAL A 303 -5.09 -4.07 16.59
C VAL A 303 -6.15 -4.28 17.67
N SER A 304 -5.74 -4.44 18.91
CA SER A 304 -6.63 -4.80 20.03
C SER A 304 -7.74 -3.77 20.26
N ALA A 305 -8.79 -4.20 20.98
CA ALA A 305 -9.88 -3.31 21.36
C ALA A 305 -9.43 -2.16 22.26
N SER A 306 -8.43 -2.39 23.13
CA SER A 306 -7.86 -1.34 23.99
C SER A 306 -7.11 -0.28 23.17
N VAL A 307 -6.33 -0.69 22.16
CA VAL A 307 -5.66 0.25 21.24
C VAL A 307 -6.71 1.02 20.42
N ALA A 308 -7.74 0.33 19.92
CA ALA A 308 -8.82 0.97 19.17
C ALA A 308 -9.54 2.04 20.01
N ALA A 309 -9.82 1.75 21.28
CA ALA A 309 -10.43 2.71 22.21
C ALA A 309 -9.52 3.92 22.45
N ALA A 310 -8.21 3.69 22.68
CA ALA A 310 -7.24 4.76 22.90
C ALA A 310 -7.06 5.66 21.67
N LEU A 311 -7.14 5.12 20.45
CA LEU A 311 -7.04 5.88 19.19
C LEU A 311 -8.16 6.93 19.05
N ASN A 312 -9.33 6.72 19.63
CA ASN A 312 -10.42 7.70 19.59
C ASN A 312 -10.06 9.03 20.25
N GLY A 313 -9.12 9.01 21.21
CA GLY A 313 -8.61 10.23 21.87
C GLY A 313 -7.83 11.18 20.97
N TYR A 314 -7.42 10.74 19.79
CA TYR A 314 -6.66 11.56 18.83
C TYR A 314 -7.52 12.15 17.70
N VAL A 315 -8.79 11.79 17.65
CA VAL A 315 -9.73 12.33 16.64
C VAL A 315 -10.18 13.71 17.08
N VAL A 316 -10.00 14.71 16.21
CA VAL A 316 -10.56 16.06 16.49
C VAL A 316 -12.05 16.07 16.19
N LYS A 317 -12.80 16.63 17.15
CA LYS A 317 -14.25 16.83 17.04
C LYS A 317 -14.55 18.11 16.25
#